data_eb4274efa70ea8cc1846a21893230ae8
#
_entry.id   eb4274efa70ea8cc1846a21893230ae8
#
_cell.length_a   1.000
_cell.length_b   1.000
_cell.length_c   1.000
_cell.angle_alpha   90.00
_cell.angle_beta   90.00
_cell.angle_gamma   90.00
#
_symmetry.space_group_name_H-M   'P 1'
#
loop_
_entity.id
_entity.type
_entity.pdbx_description
1 polymer ?
#
loop_
_entity_poly.entity_id
_entity_poly.type
_entity_poly.pdbx_seq_one_letter_code
_entity_poly.pdbx_strand_id
1 'polypeptide(L)'
;ESIYKKYDISSDTPTFVLGTGANGVNRHLKVLHSLARIEPDFQVVALCGRNEKTYKEILEQRKLFKFKVFPLRTIDDYEMAAFLRNADFLFSRPGAGSITEAIVCGTPVIFYVSRGVMPQERNNLNFWRNRSSSIVSCRNPNRIFNKVCSSLPLVKVTLDSSPEALVRKLEGLIL
;
A
#
# COMPACT_ATOMS: atom_id res chain seq x y z
N GLU A 1 20.39 -9.70 -0.96
CA GLU A 1 19.52 -10.58 -0.15
C GLU A 1 18.05 -10.12 -0.33
N SER A 2 17.12 -11.07 -0.56
CA SER A 2 15.71 -10.70 -0.72
C SER A 2 15.18 -10.04 0.56
N ILE A 3 14.47 -8.93 0.44
CA ILE A 3 13.85 -8.23 1.58
C ILE A 3 12.95 -9.17 2.38
N TYR A 4 12.28 -10.10 1.72
CA TYR A 4 11.40 -11.07 2.36
C TYR A 4 12.19 -12.01 3.28
N LYS A 5 13.37 -12.45 2.85
CA LYS A 5 14.25 -13.29 3.66
C LYS A 5 14.76 -12.55 4.90
N LYS A 6 15.08 -11.25 4.77
CA LYS A 6 15.51 -10.41 5.91
C LYS A 6 14.47 -10.37 7.04
N TYR A 7 13.19 -10.40 6.71
CA TYR A 7 12.09 -10.27 7.66
C TYR A 7 11.32 -11.57 7.90
N ASP A 8 11.84 -12.70 7.43
CA ASP A 8 11.17 -14.02 7.54
C ASP A 8 9.76 -14.04 6.94
N ILE A 9 9.59 -13.35 5.81
CA ILE A 9 8.34 -13.24 5.06
C ILE A 9 8.38 -14.28 3.93
N SER A 10 7.29 -15.01 3.72
CA SER A 10 7.19 -15.98 2.62
C SER A 10 7.11 -15.28 1.27
N SER A 11 7.89 -15.74 0.28
CA SER A 11 7.77 -15.26 -1.11
C SER A 11 6.57 -15.83 -1.86
N ASP A 12 6.04 -16.95 -1.39
CA ASP A 12 5.00 -17.75 -2.07
C ASP A 12 3.60 -17.43 -1.54
N THR A 13 3.50 -16.55 -0.55
CA THR A 13 2.24 -16.15 0.06
C THR A 13 1.87 -14.73 -0.36
N PRO A 14 0.66 -14.49 -0.86
CA PRO A 14 0.19 -13.15 -1.21
C PRO A 14 0.44 -12.14 -0.08
N THR A 15 1.06 -11.01 -0.40
CA THR A 15 1.52 -10.03 0.59
C THR A 15 0.81 -8.70 0.43
N PHE A 16 0.19 -8.25 1.51
CA PHE A 16 -0.46 -6.95 1.59
C PHE A 16 0.39 -5.99 2.42
N VAL A 17 0.70 -4.82 1.87
CA VAL A 17 1.44 -3.78 2.59
C VAL A 17 0.48 -2.73 3.12
N LEU A 18 0.51 -2.50 4.44
CA LEU A 18 -0.21 -1.41 5.09
C LEU A 18 0.74 -0.23 5.29
N GLY A 19 0.56 0.82 4.50
CA GLY A 19 1.33 2.06 4.62
C GLY A 19 0.73 3.04 5.62
N THR A 20 1.58 3.90 6.21
CA THR A 20 1.15 4.89 7.22
C THR A 20 0.71 6.22 6.63
N GLY A 21 1.23 6.56 5.44
CA GLY A 21 1.28 7.93 4.97
C GLY A 21 2.21 8.83 5.82
N ALA A 22 2.63 9.97 5.30
CA ALA A 22 3.64 10.84 5.90
C ALA A 22 3.32 11.29 7.35
N ASN A 23 2.05 11.39 7.71
CA ASN A 23 1.61 11.89 9.02
C ASN A 23 1.28 10.77 10.03
N GLY A 24 1.65 9.52 9.75
CA GLY A 24 1.53 8.41 10.70
C GLY A 24 0.11 8.15 11.20
N VAL A 25 -0.94 8.50 10.43
CA VAL A 25 -2.33 8.19 10.80
C VAL A 25 -2.57 6.71 10.59
N ASN A 26 -2.08 5.93 11.52
CA ASN A 26 -2.17 4.49 11.50
C ASN A 26 -3.54 4.01 11.98
N ARG A 27 -4.25 3.33 11.09
CA ARG A 27 -5.45 2.57 11.42
C ARG A 27 -5.26 1.08 11.14
N HIS A 28 -4.02 0.64 11.24
CA HIS A 28 -3.62 -0.72 10.90
C HIS A 28 -4.47 -1.76 11.60
N LEU A 29 -4.70 -1.65 12.91
CA LEU A 29 -5.54 -2.61 13.65
C LEU A 29 -6.96 -2.71 13.08
N LYS A 30 -7.60 -1.57 12.71
CA LYS A 30 -8.93 -1.62 12.09
C LYS A 30 -8.92 -2.32 10.74
N VAL A 31 -7.86 -2.14 9.98
CA VAL A 31 -7.66 -2.84 8.70
C VAL A 31 -7.42 -4.32 8.93
N LEU A 32 -6.53 -4.68 9.85
CA LEU A 32 -6.22 -6.06 10.22
C LEU A 32 -7.48 -6.82 10.70
N HIS A 33 -8.27 -6.22 11.58
CA HIS A 33 -9.55 -6.81 12.00
C HIS A 33 -10.56 -6.95 10.85
N SER A 34 -10.53 -6.05 9.86
CA SER A 34 -11.34 -6.21 8.67
C SER A 34 -10.85 -7.35 7.77
N LEU A 35 -9.53 -7.46 7.61
CA LEU A 35 -8.90 -8.56 6.86
C LEU A 35 -9.10 -9.92 7.54
N ALA A 36 -9.24 -9.95 8.87
CA ALA A 36 -9.50 -11.19 9.62
C ALA A 36 -10.83 -11.90 9.28
N ARG A 37 -11.67 -11.27 8.46
CA ARG A 37 -12.91 -11.86 7.92
C ARG A 37 -12.70 -12.63 6.62
N ILE A 38 -11.49 -12.53 6.05
CA ILE A 38 -11.08 -13.25 4.83
C ILE A 38 -10.45 -14.57 5.24
N GLU A 39 -10.65 -15.61 4.44
CA GLU A 39 -9.88 -16.84 4.59
C GLU A 39 -8.38 -16.55 4.47
N PRO A 40 -7.55 -17.09 5.38
CA PRO A 40 -6.19 -16.61 5.58
C PRO A 40 -5.16 -17.21 4.63
N ASP A 41 -5.30 -16.95 3.34
CA ASP A 41 -4.29 -17.34 2.35
C ASP A 41 -3.45 -16.12 1.92
N PHE A 42 -3.04 -15.32 2.89
CA PHE A 42 -2.22 -14.12 2.69
C PHE A 42 -1.43 -13.77 3.95
N GLN A 43 -0.49 -12.84 3.80
CA GLN A 43 0.26 -12.24 4.90
C GLN A 43 0.25 -10.72 4.80
N VAL A 44 0.54 -10.03 5.90
CA VAL A 44 0.46 -8.58 5.98
C VAL A 44 1.75 -7.99 6.52
N VAL A 45 2.35 -7.07 5.77
CA VAL A 45 3.44 -6.20 6.24
C VAL A 45 2.82 -4.88 6.69
N ALA A 46 2.90 -4.59 7.98
CA ALA A 46 2.33 -3.39 8.58
C ALA A 46 3.43 -2.36 8.87
N LEU A 47 3.57 -1.37 8.00
CA LEU A 47 4.55 -0.31 8.16
C LEU A 47 4.08 0.69 9.20
N CYS A 48 4.67 0.68 10.39
CA CYS A 48 4.29 1.53 11.51
C CYS A 48 5.08 2.85 11.54
N GLY A 49 6.19 2.93 10.80
CA GLY A 49 7.06 4.10 10.79
C GLY A 49 7.56 4.45 12.21
N ARG A 50 7.41 5.71 12.62
CA ARG A 50 7.80 6.18 13.96
C ARG A 50 6.72 5.98 15.03
N ASN A 51 5.60 5.35 14.69
CA ASN A 51 4.49 5.18 15.63
C ASN A 51 4.69 3.92 16.49
N GLU A 52 5.46 4.06 17.56
CA GLU A 52 5.74 2.98 18.52
C GLU A 52 4.47 2.40 19.16
N LYS A 53 3.44 3.22 19.39
CA LYS A 53 2.17 2.75 19.94
C LYS A 53 1.52 1.74 19.01
N THR A 54 1.34 2.09 17.74
CA THR A 54 0.75 1.18 16.75
C THR A 54 1.61 -0.07 16.56
N TYR A 55 2.94 0.06 16.54
CA TYR A 55 3.84 -1.08 16.44
C TYR A 55 3.63 -2.08 17.58
N LYS A 56 3.61 -1.60 18.83
CA LYS A 56 3.40 -2.44 20.02
C LYS A 56 2.02 -3.09 20.03
N GLU A 57 0.97 -2.31 19.73
CA GLU A 57 -0.41 -2.82 19.66
C GLU A 57 -0.55 -3.96 18.64
N ILE A 58 0.08 -3.82 17.46
CA ILE A 58 0.06 -4.89 16.44
C ILE A 58 0.87 -6.09 16.92
N LEU A 59 2.05 -5.87 17.50
CA LEU A 59 2.91 -6.94 18.00
C LEU A 59 2.20 -7.81 19.06
N GLU A 60 1.43 -7.18 19.94
CA GLU A 60 0.63 -7.85 20.97
C GLU A 60 -0.54 -8.64 20.36
N GLN A 61 -1.25 -8.03 19.39
CA GLN A 61 -2.46 -8.59 18.81
C GLN A 61 -2.23 -9.53 17.63
N ARG A 62 -1.03 -9.56 17.03
CA ARG A 62 -0.77 -10.34 15.80
C ARG A 62 -1.10 -11.83 15.92
N LYS A 63 -1.01 -12.38 17.12
CA LYS A 63 -1.34 -13.81 17.39
C LYS A 63 -2.85 -14.08 17.38
N LEU A 64 -3.68 -13.06 17.39
CA LEU A 64 -5.15 -13.19 17.31
C LEU A 64 -5.63 -13.34 15.85
N PHE A 65 -4.77 -13.03 14.89
CA PHE A 65 -5.10 -13.18 13.47
C PHE A 65 -4.71 -14.57 12.97
N LYS A 66 -5.52 -15.13 12.08
CA LYS A 66 -5.24 -16.42 11.42
C LYS A 66 -4.17 -16.32 10.34
N PHE A 67 -3.81 -15.12 9.91
CA PHE A 67 -2.75 -14.82 8.94
C PHE A 67 -1.53 -14.20 9.63
N LYS A 68 -0.36 -14.30 9.00
CA LYS A 68 0.86 -13.72 9.55
C LYS A 68 0.84 -12.20 9.39
N VAL A 69 1.24 -11.49 10.45
CA VAL A 69 1.39 -10.03 10.46
C VAL A 69 2.81 -9.67 10.89
N PHE A 70 3.49 -8.91 10.05
CA PHE A 70 4.85 -8.43 10.25
C PHE A 70 4.82 -6.91 10.50
N PRO A 71 4.73 -6.45 11.76
CA PRO A 71 4.84 -5.03 12.06
C PRO A 71 6.29 -4.58 11.88
N LEU A 72 6.50 -3.54 11.09
CA LEU A 72 7.81 -2.95 10.87
C LEU A 72 7.82 -1.49 11.30
N ARG A 73 8.93 -1.06 11.89
CA ARG A 73 9.21 0.34 12.19
C ARG A 73 9.55 1.11 10.92
N THR A 74 10.31 2.18 11.06
CA THR A 74 10.84 2.89 9.89
C THR A 74 11.76 1.98 9.10
N ILE A 75 11.51 1.89 7.81
CA ILE A 75 12.34 1.20 6.81
C ILE A 75 12.93 2.25 5.89
N ASP A 76 13.99 1.90 5.19
CA ASP A 76 14.61 2.77 4.19
C ASP A 76 13.88 2.72 2.84
N ASP A 77 14.28 3.60 1.91
CA ASP A 77 13.63 3.72 0.60
C ASP A 77 13.84 2.47 -0.28
N TYR A 78 14.98 1.79 -0.14
CA TYR A 78 15.25 0.54 -0.85
C TYR A 78 14.35 -0.59 -0.36
N GLU A 79 14.16 -0.69 0.94
CA GLU A 79 13.26 -1.65 1.56
C GLU A 79 11.81 -1.36 1.17
N MET A 80 11.40 -0.07 1.18
CA MET A 80 10.07 0.33 0.72
C MET A 80 9.83 -0.09 -0.73
N ALA A 81 10.74 0.22 -1.63
CA ALA A 81 10.64 -0.16 -3.04
C ALA A 81 10.61 -1.68 -3.21
N ALA A 82 11.41 -2.42 -2.44
CA ALA A 82 11.42 -3.88 -2.48
C ALA A 82 10.10 -4.48 -1.98
N PHE A 83 9.52 -3.96 -0.90
CA PHE A 83 8.19 -4.39 -0.44
C PHE A 83 7.12 -4.08 -1.48
N LEU A 84 7.09 -2.87 -2.04
CA LEU A 84 6.08 -2.50 -3.01
C LEU A 84 6.16 -3.35 -4.29
N ARG A 85 7.35 -3.62 -4.82
CA ARG A 85 7.50 -4.46 -6.03
C ARG A 85 7.00 -5.89 -5.85
N ASN A 86 7.09 -6.42 -4.64
CA ASN A 86 6.70 -7.79 -4.33
C ASN A 86 5.31 -7.89 -3.69
N ALA A 87 4.67 -6.77 -3.36
CA ALA A 87 3.33 -6.76 -2.79
C ALA A 87 2.24 -6.96 -3.84
N ASP A 88 1.18 -7.66 -3.49
CA ASP A 88 -0.02 -7.79 -4.30
C ASP A 88 -0.83 -6.49 -4.27
N PHE A 89 -0.82 -5.76 -3.18
CA PHE A 89 -1.29 -4.37 -3.12
C PHE A 89 -0.78 -3.59 -1.90
N LEU A 90 -0.81 -2.27 -2.06
CA LEU A 90 -0.59 -1.30 -0.99
C LEU A 90 -1.93 -0.78 -0.47
N PHE A 91 -2.10 -0.79 0.83
CA PHE A 91 -3.18 -0.11 1.53
C PHE A 91 -2.64 1.14 2.24
N SER A 92 -3.07 2.33 1.82
CA SER A 92 -2.51 3.59 2.32
C SER A 92 -3.50 4.75 2.25
N ARG A 93 -3.11 5.91 2.75
CA ARG A 93 -3.78 7.18 2.47
C ARG A 93 -3.37 7.69 1.08
N PRO A 94 -4.18 8.54 0.43
CA PRO A 94 -3.87 9.07 -0.90
C PRO A 94 -2.84 10.22 -0.88
N GLY A 95 -1.72 10.00 -0.18
CA GLY A 95 -0.57 10.91 -0.18
C GLY A 95 0.22 10.82 -1.48
N ALA A 96 0.80 11.94 -1.95
CA ALA A 96 1.51 11.99 -3.22
C ALA A 96 2.70 11.00 -3.27
N GLY A 97 3.51 10.93 -2.22
CA GLY A 97 4.64 10.00 -2.14
C GLY A 97 4.20 8.55 -2.30
N SER A 98 3.31 8.07 -1.42
CA SER A 98 2.87 6.67 -1.44
C SER A 98 2.21 6.26 -2.76
N ILE A 99 1.49 7.18 -3.42
CA ILE A 99 0.91 6.92 -4.74
C ILE A 99 2.02 6.75 -5.78
N THR A 100 2.95 7.72 -5.83
CA THR A 100 4.03 7.71 -6.81
C THR A 100 4.91 6.47 -6.65
N GLU A 101 5.31 6.15 -5.42
CA GLU A 101 6.09 4.97 -5.09
C GLU A 101 5.39 3.68 -5.55
N ALA A 102 4.11 3.52 -5.23
CA ALA A 102 3.34 2.34 -5.61
C ALA A 102 3.21 2.22 -7.14
N ILE A 103 2.96 3.33 -7.85
CA ILE A 103 2.82 3.33 -9.30
C ILE A 103 4.14 2.99 -9.98
N VAL A 104 5.24 3.59 -9.56
CA VAL A 104 6.58 3.29 -10.09
C VAL A 104 6.97 1.83 -9.86
N CYS A 105 6.56 1.26 -8.72
CA CYS A 105 6.78 -0.14 -8.41
C CYS A 105 5.79 -1.10 -9.09
N GLY A 106 4.77 -0.59 -9.77
CA GLY A 106 3.71 -1.39 -10.38
C GLY A 106 2.74 -2.01 -9.38
N THR A 107 2.65 -1.47 -8.15
CA THR A 107 1.85 -2.02 -7.06
C THR A 107 0.42 -1.48 -7.13
N PRO A 108 -0.60 -2.33 -7.16
CA PRO A 108 -1.99 -1.91 -7.02
C PRO A 108 -2.25 -1.22 -5.67
N VAL A 109 -3.14 -0.23 -5.64
CA VAL A 109 -3.35 0.60 -4.43
C VAL A 109 -4.81 0.65 -4.01
N ILE A 110 -5.04 0.42 -2.71
CA ILE A 110 -6.32 0.67 -2.06
C ILE A 110 -6.18 1.88 -1.13
N PHE A 111 -6.85 2.98 -1.47
CA PHE A 111 -6.83 4.17 -0.64
C PHE A 111 -7.89 4.14 0.46
N TYR A 112 -7.44 4.30 1.68
CA TYR A 112 -8.29 4.41 2.84
C TYR A 112 -8.68 5.87 3.13
N VAL A 113 -9.94 6.20 2.86
CA VAL A 113 -10.46 7.57 2.90
C VAL A 113 -11.57 7.76 3.93
N SER A 114 -11.60 6.99 5.01
CA SER A 114 -12.68 6.96 6.01
C SER A 114 -12.93 8.28 6.74
N ARG A 115 -11.88 9.10 6.92
CA ARG A 115 -11.97 10.43 7.55
C ARG A 115 -12.00 11.58 6.55
N GLY A 116 -12.36 11.26 5.29
CA GLY A 116 -12.26 12.21 4.21
C GLY A 116 -10.85 12.26 3.60
N VAL A 117 -10.71 13.09 2.61
CA VAL A 117 -9.49 13.30 1.83
C VAL A 117 -9.11 14.76 2.00
N MET A 118 -7.87 15.03 2.37
CA MET A 118 -7.37 16.42 2.44
C MET A 118 -7.42 17.06 1.05
N PRO A 119 -7.56 18.39 0.94
CA PRO A 119 -7.65 19.07 -0.36
C PRO A 119 -6.54 18.67 -1.33
N GLN A 120 -5.28 18.62 -0.86
CA GLN A 120 -4.12 18.23 -1.65
C GLN A 120 -4.15 16.74 -2.07
N GLU A 121 -4.72 15.86 -1.25
CA GLU A 121 -4.87 14.45 -1.56
C GLU A 121 -5.99 14.19 -2.58
N ARG A 122 -7.01 15.07 -2.65
CA ARG A 122 -8.16 14.91 -3.52
C ARG A 122 -7.78 14.95 -5.01
N ASN A 123 -6.93 15.90 -5.37
CA ASN A 123 -6.47 16.02 -6.75
C ASN A 123 -5.66 14.81 -7.18
N ASN A 124 -4.76 14.31 -6.33
CA ASN A 124 -4.01 13.09 -6.56
C ASN A 124 -4.92 11.89 -6.75
N LEU A 125 -5.88 11.70 -5.83
CA LEU A 125 -6.81 10.58 -5.91
C LEU A 125 -7.63 10.60 -7.19
N ASN A 126 -8.19 11.76 -7.59
CA ASN A 126 -8.97 11.90 -8.80
C ASN A 126 -8.14 11.67 -10.06
N PHE A 127 -6.93 12.25 -10.10
CA PHE A 127 -6.00 12.09 -11.21
C PHE A 127 -5.71 10.61 -11.50
N TRP A 128 -5.33 9.85 -10.48
CA TRP A 128 -4.92 8.47 -10.65
C TRP A 128 -6.10 7.50 -10.86
N ARG A 129 -7.22 7.70 -10.18
CA ARG A 129 -8.41 6.87 -10.38
C ARG A 129 -8.94 6.91 -11.81
N ASN A 130 -8.80 8.04 -12.48
CA ASN A 130 -9.21 8.19 -13.87
C ASN A 130 -8.21 7.55 -14.86
N ARG A 131 -7.02 7.17 -14.40
CA ARG A 131 -5.94 6.63 -15.24
C ARG A 131 -5.63 5.16 -14.98
N SER A 132 -6.10 4.62 -13.88
CA SER A 132 -5.82 3.22 -13.55
C SER A 132 -6.95 2.57 -12.78
N SER A 133 -7.40 1.41 -13.26
CA SER A 133 -8.36 0.54 -12.57
C SER A 133 -7.74 -0.13 -11.33
N SER A 134 -6.41 -0.18 -11.25
CA SER A 134 -5.66 -0.74 -10.12
C SER A 134 -5.62 0.20 -8.91
N ILE A 135 -6.22 1.39 -9.01
CA ILE A 135 -6.32 2.35 -7.92
C ILE A 135 -7.78 2.47 -7.49
N VAL A 136 -8.07 1.94 -6.33
CA VAL A 136 -9.42 1.96 -5.75
C VAL A 136 -9.44 2.69 -4.42
N SER A 137 -10.62 3.11 -3.96
CA SER A 137 -10.77 3.76 -2.67
C SER A 137 -11.79 3.05 -1.78
N CYS A 138 -11.53 3.06 -0.46
CA CYS A 138 -12.39 2.46 0.54
C CYS A 138 -12.61 3.42 1.71
N ARG A 139 -13.88 3.68 2.06
CA ARG A 139 -14.25 4.51 3.22
C ARG A 139 -14.41 3.68 4.49
N ASN A 140 -14.91 2.47 4.36
CA ASN A 140 -15.19 1.61 5.51
C ASN A 140 -14.19 0.45 5.53
N PRO A 141 -13.38 0.28 6.59
CA PRO A 141 -12.47 -0.85 6.72
C PRO A 141 -13.17 -2.20 6.52
N ASN A 142 -14.40 -2.34 7.01
CA ASN A 142 -15.17 -3.58 6.90
C ASN A 142 -15.54 -3.95 5.45
N ARG A 143 -15.41 -3.01 4.51
CA ARG A 143 -15.61 -3.24 3.07
C ARG A 143 -14.32 -3.46 2.30
N ILE A 144 -13.17 -3.41 2.96
CA ILE A 144 -11.87 -3.71 2.35
C ILE A 144 -11.88 -5.13 1.82
N PHE A 145 -12.41 -6.04 2.60
CA PHE A 145 -12.65 -7.42 2.20
C PHE A 145 -13.27 -7.55 0.81
N ASN A 146 -14.47 -6.97 0.61
CA ASN A 146 -15.17 -7.05 -0.67
C ASN A 146 -14.34 -6.40 -1.80
N LYS A 147 -13.59 -5.33 -1.48
CA LYS A 147 -12.73 -4.66 -2.46
C LYS A 147 -11.53 -5.53 -2.85
N VAL A 148 -10.87 -6.14 -1.89
CA VAL A 148 -9.75 -7.07 -2.14
C VAL A 148 -10.21 -8.24 -2.97
N CYS A 149 -11.29 -8.92 -2.57
CA CYS A 149 -11.80 -10.09 -3.26
C CYS A 149 -12.36 -9.77 -4.66
N SER A 150 -12.97 -8.57 -4.84
CA SER A 150 -13.51 -8.15 -6.15
C SER A 150 -12.44 -7.57 -7.10
N SER A 151 -11.24 -7.30 -6.60
CA SER A 151 -10.18 -6.62 -7.36
C SER A 151 -9.00 -7.54 -7.71
N LEU A 152 -9.03 -8.80 -7.30
CA LEU A 152 -8.01 -9.77 -7.71
C LEU A 152 -8.39 -10.45 -9.03
N PRO A 153 -7.47 -10.60 -9.98
CA PRO A 153 -6.09 -10.08 -9.96
C PRO A 153 -6.05 -8.59 -10.37
N LEU A 154 -5.48 -7.76 -9.50
CA LEU A 154 -5.21 -6.38 -9.86
C LEU A 154 -4.09 -6.34 -10.91
N VAL A 155 -4.35 -5.70 -12.03
CA VAL A 155 -3.33 -5.51 -13.08
C VAL A 155 -2.27 -4.56 -12.55
N LYS A 156 -1.00 -4.97 -12.61
CA LYS A 156 0.11 -4.08 -12.27
C LYS A 156 0.07 -2.84 -13.16
N VAL A 157 0.22 -1.67 -12.54
CA VAL A 157 0.28 -0.41 -13.28
C VAL A 157 1.64 -0.34 -13.96
N THR A 158 1.66 -0.35 -15.27
CA THR A 158 2.86 -0.04 -16.04
C THR A 158 2.80 1.42 -16.46
N LEU A 159 3.68 2.24 -15.92
CA LEU A 159 3.94 3.58 -16.43
C LEU A 159 5.27 3.57 -17.17
N ASP A 160 5.29 4.19 -18.33
CA ASP A 160 6.54 4.62 -18.93
C ASP A 160 7.04 5.84 -18.13
N SER A 161 7.76 5.54 -17.06
CA SER A 161 8.32 6.51 -16.12
C SER A 161 9.81 6.70 -16.31
N SER A 162 10.31 6.37 -17.52
CA SER A 162 11.73 6.56 -17.82
C SER A 162 12.06 8.07 -17.82
N PRO A 163 13.24 8.47 -17.31
CA PRO A 163 13.70 9.85 -17.41
C PRO A 163 13.66 10.37 -18.85
N GLU A 164 13.91 9.51 -19.83
CA GLU A 164 13.87 9.81 -21.27
C GLU A 164 12.46 10.15 -21.74
N ALA A 165 11.43 9.49 -21.21
CA ALA A 165 10.04 9.82 -21.53
C ALA A 165 9.63 11.21 -20.99
N LEU A 166 10.16 11.62 -19.84
CA LEU A 166 9.97 12.96 -19.28
C LEU A 166 10.68 14.00 -20.13
N VAL A 167 11.94 13.75 -20.53
CA VAL A 167 12.74 14.66 -21.38
C VAL A 167 12.02 14.88 -22.71
N ARG A 168 11.60 13.82 -23.39
CA ARG A 168 10.83 13.93 -24.65
C ARG A 168 9.56 14.76 -24.53
N LYS A 169 8.83 14.63 -23.38
CA LYS A 169 7.65 15.45 -23.14
C LYS A 169 8.00 16.94 -22.92
N LEU A 170 9.09 17.22 -22.23
CA LEU A 170 9.55 18.60 -21.99
C LEU A 170 10.05 19.22 -23.30
N GLU A 171 10.79 18.50 -24.13
CA GLU A 171 11.24 18.96 -25.46
C GLU A 171 10.05 19.31 -26.37
N GLY A 172 8.98 18.50 -26.36
CA GLY A 172 7.76 18.77 -27.12
C GLY A 172 6.89 19.92 -26.60
N LEU A 173 7.22 20.49 -25.44
CA LEU A 173 6.55 21.70 -24.89
C LEU A 173 7.32 22.99 -25.19
N ILE A 174 8.57 22.89 -25.66
CA ILE A 174 9.47 24.03 -25.92
C ILE A 174 9.48 24.38 -27.42
N LEU A 175 8.96 23.51 -28.29
CA LEU A 175 8.78 23.72 -29.72
C LEU A 175 7.34 24.15 -30.03
#